data_791f18d6de30f546a1b544d41de99bc5
#
_entry.id   791f18d6de30f546a1b544d41de99bc5
#
_cell.length_a   1.000
_cell.length_b   1.000
_cell.length_c   1.000
_cell.angle_alpha   90.00
_cell.angle_beta   90.00
_cell.angle_gamma   90.00
#
_symmetry.space_group_name_H-M   'P 1'
#
loop_
_entity.id
_entity.type
_entity.pdbx_description
1 polymer ?
#
loop_
_entity_poly.entity_id
_entity_poly.type
_entity_poly.pdbx_seq_one_letter_code
_entity_poly.pdbx_strand_id
1 'polypeptide(L)'
;GDTHEGTATMDWMEQEQERGITITSAATTCHWTLEENCKPKPGALEHRINIIDTPGHVDFTVEVERSLRVLDGAVGVFCAKGGVEPQSENVWRQADTYNVPRMAFINKMDILGANFYGAVEQIKTRLGKNAICLQLPIGKEDEFKGIIDLFEMKAYIYNDDKGEDITI
;
A
#
# COMPACT_ATOMS: atom_id res chain seq x y z
N GLY A 1 -8.65 11.03 -2.43
CA GLY A 1 -9.35 11.03 -3.72
C GLY A 1 -9.18 9.72 -4.44
N ASP A 2 -10.04 9.43 -5.38
CA ASP A 2 -10.00 8.22 -6.20
C ASP A 2 -9.26 8.50 -7.52
N THR A 3 -8.33 7.63 -7.92
CA THR A 3 -7.59 7.76 -9.18
C THR A 3 -8.50 7.61 -10.39
N HIS A 4 -9.51 6.74 -10.34
CA HIS A 4 -10.45 6.53 -11.44
C HIS A 4 -11.40 7.71 -11.67
N GLU A 5 -11.66 8.50 -10.64
CA GLU A 5 -12.46 9.72 -10.71
C GLU A 5 -11.60 10.97 -10.94
N GLY A 6 -10.28 10.85 -11.07
CA GLY A 6 -9.35 11.95 -11.25
C GLY A 6 -9.22 12.85 -10.01
N THR A 7 -9.56 12.34 -8.82
CA THR A 7 -9.57 13.11 -7.57
C THR A 7 -8.42 12.77 -6.62
N ALA A 8 -7.47 11.92 -7.07
CA ALA A 8 -6.32 11.53 -6.25
C ALA A 8 -5.41 12.74 -5.98
N THR A 9 -5.04 12.94 -4.71
CA THR A 9 -4.30 14.13 -4.25
C THR A 9 -2.89 14.23 -4.85
N MET A 10 -2.27 13.09 -5.17
CA MET A 10 -0.91 13.02 -5.72
C MET A 10 -0.88 13.12 -7.25
N ASP A 11 -2.02 12.95 -7.93
CA ASP A 11 -2.16 13.07 -9.39
C ASP A 11 -2.46 14.54 -9.74
N TRP A 12 -1.42 15.32 -9.90
CA TRP A 12 -1.51 16.78 -10.10
C TRP A 12 -1.55 17.21 -11.56
N MET A 13 -1.16 16.34 -12.49
CA MET A 13 -1.21 16.63 -13.93
C MET A 13 -2.60 16.38 -14.50
N GLU A 14 -3.07 17.26 -15.39
CA GLU A 14 -4.36 17.09 -16.07
C GLU A 14 -4.50 15.74 -16.77
N GLN A 15 -3.41 15.27 -17.41
CA GLN A 15 -3.37 13.97 -18.08
C GLN A 15 -3.48 12.79 -17.10
N GLU A 16 -2.98 12.90 -15.87
CA GLU A 16 -3.14 11.90 -14.83
C GLU A 16 -4.59 11.83 -14.36
N GLN A 17 -5.21 12.97 -14.16
CA GLN A 17 -6.61 13.07 -13.75
C GLN A 17 -7.57 12.55 -14.84
N GLU A 18 -7.33 12.91 -16.11
CA GLU A 18 -8.14 12.42 -17.23
C GLU A 18 -8.05 10.91 -17.44
N ARG A 19 -6.88 10.34 -17.27
CA ARG A 19 -6.65 8.90 -17.46
C ARG A 19 -6.89 8.05 -16.22
N GLY A 20 -6.98 8.68 -15.05
CA GLY A 20 -7.11 8.00 -13.76
C GLY A 20 -5.90 7.14 -13.40
N ILE A 21 -4.69 7.52 -13.87
CA ILE A 21 -3.42 6.84 -13.58
C ILE A 21 -2.33 7.85 -13.25
N THR A 22 -1.42 7.49 -12.36
CA THR A 22 -0.20 8.26 -12.07
C THR A 22 0.79 8.13 -13.21
N ILE A 23 1.30 9.24 -13.73
CA ILE A 23 2.29 9.29 -14.83
C ILE A 23 3.66 9.69 -14.32
N THR A 24 3.74 10.73 -13.50
CA THR A 24 4.98 11.22 -12.89
C THR A 24 5.00 10.98 -11.39
N SER A 25 6.19 10.73 -10.84
CA SER A 25 6.35 10.62 -9.40
C SER A 25 6.03 11.94 -8.71
N ALA A 26 5.22 11.89 -7.67
CA ALA A 26 4.88 13.03 -6.83
C ALA A 26 5.37 12.80 -5.40
N ALA A 27 5.84 13.86 -4.75
CA ALA A 27 6.32 13.80 -3.38
C ALA A 27 5.46 14.65 -2.45
N THR A 28 5.16 14.11 -1.27
CA THR A 28 4.50 14.83 -0.20
C THR A 28 5.11 14.47 1.15
N THR A 29 4.89 15.33 2.13
CA THR A 29 5.35 15.09 3.49
C THR A 29 4.16 15.00 4.43
N CYS A 30 4.16 13.98 5.28
CA CYS A 30 3.24 13.88 6.40
C CYS A 30 3.99 13.71 7.72
N HIS A 31 3.30 13.96 8.81
CA HIS A 31 3.82 13.76 10.16
C HIS A 31 2.99 12.69 10.84
N TRP A 32 3.66 11.81 11.54
CA TRP A 32 3.01 10.72 12.25
C TRP A 32 3.65 10.47 13.60
N THR A 33 2.82 10.19 14.58
CA THR A 33 3.24 9.82 15.92
C THR A 33 2.71 8.45 16.24
N LEU A 34 3.52 7.62 16.91
CA LEU A 34 3.08 6.28 17.30
C LEU A 34 1.79 6.34 18.10
N GLU A 35 0.83 5.57 17.69
CA GLU A 35 -0.49 5.51 18.31
C GLU A 35 -0.66 4.23 19.14
N GLU A 36 -1.48 4.33 20.16
CA GLU A 36 -1.97 3.21 20.93
C GLU A 36 -3.50 3.33 21.03
N ASN A 37 -4.24 2.32 20.58
CA ASN A 37 -5.71 2.35 20.49
C ASN A 37 -6.22 3.59 19.71
N CYS A 38 -5.64 3.84 18.52
CA CYS A 38 -5.98 4.96 17.63
C CYS A 38 -5.82 6.36 18.25
N LYS A 39 -4.96 6.50 19.25
CA LYS A 39 -4.62 7.78 19.89
C LYS A 39 -3.11 7.94 19.96
N PRO A 40 -2.57 9.16 19.83
CA PRO A 40 -1.15 9.38 19.99
C PRO A 40 -0.66 8.86 21.36
N LYS A 41 0.36 8.01 21.33
CA LYS A 41 0.95 7.45 22.55
C LYS A 41 1.67 8.55 23.32
N PRO A 42 1.40 8.75 24.62
CA PRO A 42 2.07 9.76 25.42
C PRO A 42 3.60 9.61 25.40
N GLY A 43 4.30 10.69 25.08
CA GLY A 43 5.78 10.69 25.03
C GLY A 43 6.38 10.08 23.74
N ALA A 44 5.56 9.66 22.77
CA ALA A 44 6.05 9.21 21.48
C ALA A 44 6.57 10.39 20.65
N LEU A 45 7.65 10.14 19.89
CA LEU A 45 8.22 11.14 19.00
C LEU A 45 7.37 11.26 17.72
N GLU A 46 7.24 12.49 17.24
CA GLU A 46 6.68 12.75 15.93
C GLU A 46 7.71 12.36 14.84
N HIS A 47 7.26 11.61 13.85
CA HIS A 47 8.05 11.22 12.68
C HIS A 47 7.60 12.04 11.47
N ARG A 48 8.56 12.61 10.77
CA ARG A 48 8.35 13.20 9.45
C ARG A 48 8.53 12.12 8.40
N ILE A 49 7.51 11.85 7.61
CA ILE A 49 7.51 10.84 6.56
C ILE A 49 7.39 11.54 5.21
N ASN A 50 8.37 11.36 4.35
CA ASN A 50 8.33 11.84 2.97
C ASN A 50 7.87 10.68 2.08
N ILE A 51 6.72 10.85 1.46
CA ILE A 51 6.10 9.85 0.59
C ILE A 51 6.38 10.25 -0.85
N ILE A 52 6.93 9.32 -1.64
CA ILE A 52 7.06 9.44 -3.09
C ILE A 52 6.08 8.44 -3.70
N ASP A 53 5.02 8.96 -4.30
CA ASP A 53 4.07 8.15 -5.06
C ASP A 53 4.62 7.93 -6.48
N THR A 54 4.77 6.68 -6.88
CA THR A 54 5.36 6.30 -8.15
C THR A 54 4.36 5.57 -9.03
N PRO A 55 4.36 5.82 -10.36
CA PRO A 55 3.50 5.09 -11.26
C PRO A 55 3.79 3.59 -11.25
N GLY A 56 2.74 2.77 -11.24
CA GLY A 56 2.85 1.31 -11.31
C GLY A 56 2.84 0.73 -12.72
N HIS A 57 2.60 1.57 -13.75
CA HIS A 57 2.48 1.12 -15.13
C HIS A 57 3.84 0.84 -15.77
N VAL A 58 3.92 -0.20 -16.61
CA VAL A 58 5.18 -0.65 -17.25
C VAL A 58 5.83 0.42 -18.13
N ASP A 59 5.05 1.32 -18.70
CA ASP A 59 5.55 2.40 -19.55
C ASP A 59 6.36 3.47 -18.78
N PHE A 60 6.26 3.48 -17.45
CA PHE A 60 6.90 4.46 -16.57
C PHE A 60 8.07 3.89 -15.75
N THR A 61 8.74 2.87 -16.28
CA THR A 61 9.87 2.18 -15.63
C THR A 61 10.99 3.15 -15.20
N VAL A 62 11.28 4.18 -15.99
CA VAL A 62 12.32 5.17 -15.69
C VAL A 62 11.96 6.02 -14.46
N GLU A 63 10.69 6.38 -14.29
CA GLU A 63 10.22 7.15 -13.13
C GLU A 63 10.32 6.32 -11.85
N VAL A 64 9.96 5.04 -11.92
CA VAL A 64 10.12 4.10 -10.81
C VAL A 64 11.61 3.95 -10.44
N GLU A 65 12.48 3.78 -11.42
CA GLU A 65 13.93 3.64 -11.21
C GLU A 65 14.55 4.87 -10.55
N ARG A 66 14.18 6.07 -11.00
CA ARG A 66 14.63 7.33 -10.37
C ARG A 66 14.21 7.42 -8.91
N SER A 67 12.97 7.05 -8.61
CA SER A 67 12.45 7.03 -7.24
C SER A 67 13.21 6.07 -6.35
N LEU A 68 13.46 4.84 -6.82
CA LEU A 68 14.14 3.79 -6.04
C LEU A 68 15.54 4.20 -5.56
N ARG A 69 16.24 5.09 -6.29
CA ARG A 69 17.57 5.56 -5.91
C ARG A 69 17.64 6.39 -4.63
N VAL A 70 16.52 6.97 -4.21
CA VAL A 70 16.45 7.90 -3.08
C VAL A 70 15.59 7.39 -1.93
N LEU A 71 15.05 6.17 -2.03
CA LEU A 71 14.15 5.60 -1.02
C LEU A 71 14.93 4.91 0.11
N ASP A 72 14.51 5.17 1.36
CA ASP A 72 14.93 4.40 2.54
C ASP A 72 14.17 3.07 2.64
N GLY A 73 12.97 3.02 2.11
CA GLY A 73 12.11 1.86 2.05
C GLY A 73 10.98 2.05 1.05
N ALA A 74 10.31 0.98 0.68
CA ALA A 74 9.19 1.00 -0.25
C ALA A 74 8.00 0.20 0.26
N VAL A 75 6.81 0.62 -0.12
CA VAL A 75 5.56 -0.15 0.06
C VAL A 75 5.06 -0.55 -1.33
N GLY A 76 5.13 -1.84 -1.62
CA GLY A 76 4.54 -2.41 -2.84
C GLY A 76 3.06 -2.67 -2.64
N VAL A 77 2.21 -2.00 -3.42
CA VAL A 77 0.75 -2.15 -3.33
C VAL A 77 0.29 -3.21 -4.33
N PHE A 78 -0.33 -4.27 -3.83
CA PHE A 78 -0.87 -5.38 -4.61
C PHE A 78 -2.40 -5.41 -4.52
N CYS A 79 -3.05 -5.74 -5.62
CA CYS A 79 -4.49 -5.93 -5.63
C CYS A 79 -4.85 -7.31 -5.05
N ALA A 80 -5.78 -7.37 -4.08
CA ALA A 80 -6.22 -8.63 -3.49
C ALA A 80 -6.84 -9.60 -4.50
N LYS A 81 -7.40 -9.10 -5.60
CA LYS A 81 -7.95 -9.91 -6.69
C LYS A 81 -6.89 -10.31 -7.70
N GLY A 82 -6.07 -9.36 -8.16
CA GLY A 82 -5.05 -9.60 -9.20
C GLY A 82 -3.80 -10.30 -8.66
N GLY A 83 -3.50 -10.13 -7.39
CA GLY A 83 -2.28 -10.66 -6.78
C GLY A 83 -1.02 -10.02 -7.38
N VAL A 84 -0.04 -10.85 -7.70
CA VAL A 84 1.20 -10.42 -8.35
C VAL A 84 1.01 -10.36 -9.86
N GLU A 85 1.00 -9.16 -10.40
CA GLU A 85 0.88 -8.88 -11.83
C GLU A 85 2.27 -8.58 -12.44
N PRO A 86 2.43 -8.64 -13.78
CA PRO A 86 3.72 -8.38 -14.43
C PRO A 86 4.36 -7.04 -14.05
N GLN A 87 3.55 -5.99 -13.86
CA GLN A 87 4.02 -4.67 -13.40
C GLN A 87 4.61 -4.75 -11.99
N SER A 88 3.92 -5.45 -11.09
CA SER A 88 4.38 -5.65 -9.70
C SER A 88 5.71 -6.40 -9.67
N GLU A 89 5.87 -7.43 -10.49
CA GLU A 89 7.13 -8.19 -10.60
C GLU A 89 8.27 -7.30 -11.07
N ASN A 90 8.03 -6.48 -12.10
CA ASN A 90 9.05 -5.60 -12.67
C ASN A 90 9.55 -4.59 -11.64
N VAL A 91 8.64 -3.88 -10.99
CA VAL A 91 8.98 -2.90 -9.94
C VAL A 91 9.68 -3.58 -8.76
N TRP A 92 9.23 -4.76 -8.36
CA TRP A 92 9.86 -5.51 -7.27
C TRP A 92 11.30 -5.90 -7.57
N ARG A 93 11.57 -6.36 -8.80
CA ARG A 93 12.92 -6.71 -9.25
C ARG A 93 13.84 -5.49 -9.35
N GLN A 94 13.31 -4.35 -9.78
CA GLN A 94 14.06 -3.09 -9.76
C GLN A 94 14.45 -2.69 -8.33
N ALA A 95 13.55 -2.84 -7.38
CA ALA A 95 13.84 -2.60 -5.97
C ALA A 95 14.91 -3.56 -5.40
N ASP A 96 14.99 -4.80 -5.90
CA ASP A 96 16.09 -5.73 -5.59
C ASP A 96 17.44 -5.16 -6.06
N THR A 97 17.49 -4.59 -7.26
CA THR A 97 18.71 -4.01 -7.83
C THR A 97 19.28 -2.89 -6.96
N TYR A 98 18.42 -2.08 -6.36
CA TYR A 98 18.82 -0.95 -5.50
C TYR A 98 18.85 -1.31 -4.01
N ASN A 99 18.65 -2.59 -3.65
CA ASN A 99 18.63 -3.07 -2.27
C ASN A 99 17.66 -2.28 -1.35
N VAL A 100 16.52 -1.86 -1.88
CA VAL A 100 15.51 -1.11 -1.11
C VAL A 100 14.73 -2.08 -0.24
N PRO A 101 14.71 -1.91 1.10
CA PRO A 101 13.83 -2.66 1.99
C PRO A 101 12.37 -2.37 1.63
N ARG A 102 11.51 -3.39 1.69
CA ARG A 102 10.12 -3.20 1.27
C ARG A 102 9.13 -4.03 2.07
N MET A 103 7.93 -3.49 2.12
CA MET A 103 6.73 -4.14 2.63
C MET A 103 5.72 -4.31 1.49
N ALA A 104 4.84 -5.30 1.62
CA ALA A 104 3.71 -5.47 0.71
C ALA A 104 2.43 -5.00 1.41
N PHE A 105 1.60 -4.26 0.69
CA PHE A 105 0.26 -3.86 1.11
C PHE A 105 -0.76 -4.47 0.15
N ILE A 106 -1.65 -5.30 0.69
CA ILE A 106 -2.72 -5.92 -0.09
C ILE A 106 -3.95 -5.02 -0.04
N ASN A 107 -4.25 -4.40 -1.16
CA ASN A 107 -5.33 -3.42 -1.31
C ASN A 107 -6.57 -4.03 -1.96
N LYS A 108 -7.69 -3.34 -1.87
CA LYS A 108 -8.97 -3.73 -2.47
C LYS A 108 -9.50 -5.06 -1.96
N MET A 109 -9.48 -5.24 -0.63
CA MET A 109 -10.07 -6.43 0.01
C MET A 109 -11.60 -6.47 -0.07
N ASP A 110 -12.23 -5.36 -0.38
CA ASP A 110 -13.68 -5.14 -0.52
C ASP A 110 -14.26 -5.54 -1.87
N ILE A 111 -13.43 -5.73 -2.89
CA ILE A 111 -13.92 -6.06 -4.24
C ILE A 111 -14.20 -7.56 -4.42
N LEU A 112 -15.12 -7.87 -5.33
CA LEU A 112 -15.47 -9.26 -5.69
C LEU A 112 -14.23 -9.99 -6.27
N GLY A 113 -13.92 -11.15 -5.70
CA GLY A 113 -12.75 -11.95 -6.05
C GLY A 113 -11.50 -11.64 -5.21
N ALA A 114 -11.60 -10.80 -4.18
CA ALA A 114 -10.51 -10.53 -3.26
C ALA A 114 -10.05 -11.80 -2.54
N ASN A 115 -8.74 -12.06 -2.55
CA ASN A 115 -8.12 -13.23 -1.92
C ASN A 115 -6.76 -12.85 -1.33
N PHE A 116 -6.75 -12.44 -0.07
CA PHE A 116 -5.53 -12.05 0.65
C PHE A 116 -4.48 -13.16 0.68
N TYR A 117 -4.88 -14.36 1.10
CA TYR A 117 -3.93 -15.48 1.25
C TYR A 117 -3.40 -15.96 -0.11
N GLY A 118 -4.21 -15.91 -1.16
CA GLY A 118 -3.77 -16.17 -2.53
C GLY A 118 -2.73 -15.16 -3.01
N ALA A 119 -2.93 -13.87 -2.71
CA ALA A 119 -1.97 -12.82 -3.03
C ALA A 119 -0.65 -13.01 -2.26
N VAL A 120 -0.70 -13.32 -0.98
CA VAL A 120 0.49 -13.62 -0.16
C VAL A 120 1.26 -14.82 -0.71
N GLU A 121 0.57 -15.88 -1.10
CA GLU A 121 1.19 -17.06 -1.70
C GLU A 121 1.87 -16.74 -3.04
N GLN A 122 1.27 -15.91 -3.87
CA GLN A 122 1.90 -15.43 -5.10
C GLN A 122 3.15 -14.59 -4.84
N ILE A 123 3.14 -13.74 -3.80
CA ILE A 123 4.34 -12.98 -3.39
C ILE A 123 5.47 -13.97 -3.04
N LYS A 124 5.20 -15.02 -2.28
CA LYS A 124 6.18 -16.03 -1.92
C LYS A 124 6.72 -16.78 -3.14
N THR A 125 5.85 -17.26 -4.01
CA THR A 125 6.20 -18.12 -5.13
C THR A 125 6.77 -17.35 -6.33
N ARG A 126 6.15 -16.23 -6.71
CA ARG A 126 6.53 -15.48 -7.92
C ARG A 126 7.62 -14.46 -7.68
N LEU A 127 7.66 -13.84 -6.51
CA LEU A 127 8.72 -12.90 -6.13
C LEU A 127 9.87 -13.56 -5.36
N GLY A 128 9.74 -14.86 -5.03
CA GLY A 128 10.79 -15.63 -4.37
C GLY A 128 11.16 -15.12 -2.98
N LYS A 129 10.21 -14.53 -2.24
CA LYS A 129 10.46 -13.91 -0.94
C LYS A 129 9.78 -14.69 0.19
N ASN A 130 10.43 -14.72 1.34
CA ASN A 130 9.84 -15.26 2.56
C ASN A 130 8.94 -14.21 3.22
N ALA A 131 7.73 -14.03 2.65
CA ALA A 131 6.77 -13.05 3.14
C ALA A 131 6.16 -13.51 4.47
N ILE A 132 6.15 -12.60 5.44
CA ILE A 132 5.53 -12.78 6.76
C ILE A 132 4.41 -11.77 6.89
N CYS A 133 3.21 -12.24 7.24
CA CYS A 133 2.07 -11.35 7.46
C CYS A 133 2.25 -10.60 8.78
N LEU A 134 2.12 -9.28 8.75
CA LEU A 134 2.07 -8.42 9.93
C LEU A 134 0.64 -8.12 10.37
N GLN A 135 -0.29 -8.17 9.42
CA GLN A 135 -1.72 -7.98 9.62
C GLN A 135 -2.48 -9.04 8.83
N LEU A 136 -3.64 -9.43 9.32
CA LEU A 136 -4.57 -10.36 8.66
C LEU A 136 -5.93 -9.69 8.46
N PRO A 137 -6.62 -9.94 7.33
CA PRO A 137 -7.96 -9.39 7.12
C PRO A 137 -9.02 -10.09 7.94
N ILE A 138 -10.06 -9.35 8.32
CA ILE A 138 -11.29 -9.88 8.89
C ILE A 138 -12.37 -9.81 7.82
N GLY A 139 -12.73 -10.96 7.26
CA GLY A 139 -13.62 -11.04 6.11
C GLY A 139 -12.96 -10.68 4.78
N LYS A 140 -13.74 -10.69 3.73
CA LYS A 140 -13.34 -10.31 2.35
C LYS A 140 -14.57 -9.85 1.59
N GLU A 141 -14.34 -9.16 0.49
CA GLU A 141 -15.42 -8.65 -0.36
C GLU A 141 -16.36 -7.73 0.45
N ASP A 142 -17.64 -7.86 0.31
CA ASP A 142 -18.64 -7.10 1.07
C ASP A 142 -18.67 -7.42 2.58
N GLU A 143 -18.06 -8.52 2.99
CA GLU A 143 -17.89 -8.88 4.41
C GLU A 143 -16.57 -8.39 5.01
N PHE A 144 -15.71 -7.72 4.23
CA PHE A 144 -14.48 -7.13 4.74
C PHE A 144 -14.80 -6.00 5.71
N LYS A 145 -14.38 -6.13 6.97
CA LYS A 145 -14.76 -5.20 8.04
C LYS A 145 -13.62 -4.76 8.95
N GLY A 146 -12.43 -5.31 8.75
CA GLY A 146 -11.33 -4.94 9.64
C GLY A 146 -10.06 -5.74 9.41
N ILE A 147 -9.12 -5.55 10.32
CA ILE A 147 -7.82 -6.20 10.33
C ILE A 147 -7.47 -6.72 11.72
N ILE A 148 -6.64 -7.75 11.77
CA ILE A 148 -5.97 -8.22 12.98
C ILE A 148 -4.52 -7.77 12.89
N ASP A 149 -4.07 -6.97 13.86
CA ASP A 149 -2.67 -6.59 14.01
C ASP A 149 -1.92 -7.64 14.84
N LEU A 150 -0.92 -8.27 14.24
CA LEU A 150 -0.18 -9.36 14.88
C LEU A 150 0.92 -8.86 15.83
N PHE A 151 1.32 -7.59 15.74
CA PHE A 151 2.23 -7.00 16.74
C PHE A 151 1.52 -6.70 18.04
N GLU A 152 0.36 -6.06 17.97
CA GLU A 152 -0.41 -5.70 19.14
C GLU A 152 -1.34 -6.83 19.61
N MET A 153 -1.57 -7.86 18.77
CA MET A 153 -2.52 -8.95 19.01
C MET A 153 -3.94 -8.43 19.26
N LYS A 154 -4.35 -7.48 18.43
CA LYS A 154 -5.66 -6.81 18.49
C LYS A 154 -6.37 -6.87 17.14
N ALA A 155 -7.69 -6.89 17.19
CA ALA A 155 -8.56 -6.75 16.03
C ALA A 155 -9.09 -5.31 15.98
N TYR A 156 -9.02 -4.72 14.79
CA TYR A 156 -9.56 -3.39 14.49
C TYR A 156 -10.75 -3.57 13.55
N ILE A 157 -11.93 -3.29 14.04
CA ILE A 157 -13.18 -3.38 13.28
C ILE A 157 -13.59 -1.97 12.86
N TYR A 158 -13.71 -1.73 11.57
CA TYR A 158 -14.18 -0.48 11.00
C TYR A 158 -15.71 -0.51 10.91
N ASN A 159 -16.36 0.42 11.62
CA ASN A 159 -17.82 0.50 11.70
C ASN A 159 -18.42 1.44 10.65
N ASP A 160 -17.57 2.21 9.96
CA ASP A 160 -17.93 3.13 8.89
C ASP A 160 -17.00 3.02 7.69
N ASP A 161 -17.45 3.51 6.53
CA ASP A 161 -16.68 3.45 5.28
C ASP A 161 -15.46 4.39 5.27
N LYS A 162 -15.40 5.34 6.18
CA LYS A 162 -14.27 6.29 6.30
C LYS A 162 -13.17 5.81 7.24
N GLY A 163 -13.45 4.77 8.04
CA GLY A 163 -12.52 4.27 9.05
C GLY A 163 -12.32 5.22 10.23
N GLU A 164 -13.28 6.09 10.51
CA GLU A 164 -13.25 7.02 11.64
C GLU A 164 -13.80 6.39 12.92
N ASP A 165 -14.78 5.50 12.79
CA ASP A 165 -15.36 4.73 13.89
C ASP A 165 -14.75 3.33 13.93
N ILE A 166 -13.89 3.07 14.92
CA ILE A 166 -13.11 1.83 15.05
C ILE A 166 -13.38 1.20 16.41
N THR A 167 -13.72 -0.09 16.40
CA THR A 167 -13.77 -0.94 17.60
C THR A 167 -12.51 -1.79 17.69
N ILE A 168 -11.87 -1.82 18.86
CA ILE A 168 -10.63 -2.57 19.13
C ILE A 168 -10.90 -3.68 20.12
#